data_e7dbbdfa94a346ae63a05957aa5994a9
#
_entry.id   e7dbbdfa94a346ae63a05957aa5994a9
#
_cell.length_a   1.000
_cell.length_b   1.000
_cell.length_c   1.000
_cell.angle_alpha   90.00
_cell.angle_beta   90.00
_cell.angle_gamma   90.00
#
_symmetry.space_group_name_H-M   'P 1'
#
loop_
_entity.id
_entity.type
_entity.pdbx_description
1 polymer ?
#
loop_
_entity_poly.entity_id
_entity_poly.type
_entity_poly.pdbx_seq_one_letter_code
_entity_poly.pdbx_strand_id
1 'polypeptide(L)'
;KVDFSPSRDTLYLLGDLVNRGPDSLGVLRRMRRYGDAARCLLGNHDLNLLAIAQGVRQPHRHDTLAGVLQAPDRTALLDWLRHQRLALRETVADRVLLMVHAGVLPGWSASRTIALAGEVEAVLQSNEWGEFLQQMYGDEPAAWSDSLAGAARLRVIVNALTRLRFCTREWSMEFATK
;
A
#
# COMPACT_ATOMS: atom_id res chain seq x y z
N LYS A 1 -16.43 -21.17 -5.32
CA LYS A 1 -15.13 -21.31 -6.02
C LYS A 1 -15.22 -20.46 -7.28
N VAL A 2 -14.33 -19.47 -7.45
CA VAL A 2 -14.29 -18.64 -8.66
C VAL A 2 -13.38 -19.36 -9.66
N ASP A 3 -13.83 -19.53 -10.88
CA ASP A 3 -13.03 -20.09 -11.99
C ASP A 3 -12.18 -18.98 -12.61
N PHE A 4 -11.09 -18.60 -11.90
CA PHE A 4 -10.17 -17.56 -12.34
C PHE A 4 -9.13 -18.11 -13.33
N SER A 5 -8.97 -17.41 -14.47
CA SER A 5 -7.92 -17.66 -15.44
C SER A 5 -7.13 -16.38 -15.73
N PRO A 6 -5.80 -16.35 -15.50
CA PRO A 6 -4.99 -15.17 -15.76
C PRO A 6 -4.97 -14.70 -17.23
N SER A 7 -5.32 -15.57 -18.16
CA SER A 7 -5.42 -15.21 -19.59
C SER A 7 -6.74 -14.56 -19.98
N ARG A 8 -7.75 -14.58 -19.10
CA ARG A 8 -9.10 -14.10 -19.37
C ARG A 8 -9.54 -13.03 -18.39
N ASP A 9 -9.13 -13.18 -17.12
CA ASP A 9 -9.69 -12.44 -16.01
C ASP A 9 -8.61 -11.52 -15.38
N THR A 10 -9.04 -10.41 -14.81
CA THR A 10 -8.18 -9.53 -14.00
C THR A 10 -8.62 -9.61 -12.54
N LEU A 11 -7.66 -9.84 -11.65
CA LEU A 11 -7.85 -9.88 -10.21
C LEU A 11 -7.35 -8.57 -9.59
N TYR A 12 -8.21 -7.88 -8.86
CA TYR A 12 -7.87 -6.69 -8.10
C TYR A 12 -7.73 -7.03 -6.61
N LEU A 13 -6.55 -6.79 -6.02
CA LEU A 13 -6.28 -6.99 -4.62
C LEU A 13 -6.07 -5.64 -3.95
N LEU A 14 -6.89 -5.34 -2.96
CA LEU A 14 -6.95 -4.01 -2.35
C LEU A 14 -5.96 -3.84 -1.18
N GLY A 15 -4.79 -4.45 -1.26
CA GLY A 15 -3.74 -4.36 -0.24
C GLY A 15 -3.79 -5.46 0.81
N ASP A 16 -2.84 -5.39 1.74
CA ASP A 16 -2.60 -6.39 2.79
C ASP A 16 -2.40 -7.80 2.18
N LEU A 17 -1.55 -7.87 1.17
CA LEU A 17 -1.17 -9.12 0.50
C LEU A 17 -0.45 -10.07 1.44
N VAL A 18 0.16 -9.51 2.49
CA VAL A 18 0.96 -10.23 3.48
C VAL A 18 0.45 -10.01 4.90
N ASN A 19 0.99 -10.82 5.81
CA ASN A 19 0.69 -10.80 7.24
C ASN A 19 -0.71 -11.36 7.56
N ARG A 20 -0.94 -11.70 8.83
CA ARG A 20 -2.19 -12.26 9.39
C ARG A 20 -2.63 -13.60 8.79
N GLY A 21 -2.52 -13.79 7.49
CA GLY A 21 -2.82 -15.06 6.81
C GLY A 21 -1.68 -16.09 6.97
N PRO A 22 -1.95 -17.37 6.65
CA PRO A 22 -1.01 -18.46 6.89
C PRO A 22 0.12 -18.54 5.85
N ASP A 23 -0.04 -17.92 4.66
CA ASP A 23 0.89 -18.13 3.53
C ASP A 23 1.18 -16.83 2.76
N SER A 24 1.79 -15.86 3.44
CA SER A 24 2.24 -14.60 2.81
C SER A 24 3.20 -14.84 1.64
N LEU A 25 4.11 -15.81 1.77
CA LEU A 25 5.08 -16.12 0.72
C LEU A 25 4.39 -16.67 -0.54
N GLY A 26 3.45 -17.60 -0.37
CA GLY A 26 2.69 -18.17 -1.48
C GLY A 26 1.82 -17.13 -2.19
N VAL A 27 1.24 -16.18 -1.44
CA VAL A 27 0.48 -15.07 -2.02
C VAL A 27 1.38 -14.21 -2.91
N LEU A 28 2.52 -13.72 -2.41
CA LEU A 28 3.43 -12.87 -3.20
C LEU A 28 3.92 -13.57 -4.46
N ARG A 29 4.35 -14.83 -4.33
CA ARG A 29 4.79 -15.63 -5.49
C ARG A 29 3.69 -15.83 -6.52
N ARG A 30 2.46 -16.07 -6.07
CA ARG A 30 1.30 -16.25 -6.94
C ARG A 30 0.94 -14.97 -7.67
N MET A 31 0.83 -13.84 -6.98
CA MET A 31 0.51 -12.57 -7.59
C MET A 31 1.58 -12.14 -8.60
N ARG A 32 2.85 -12.26 -8.23
CA ARG A 32 3.97 -12.00 -9.15
C ARG A 32 3.89 -12.88 -10.42
N ARG A 33 3.53 -14.16 -10.27
CA ARG A 33 3.39 -15.09 -11.42
C ARG A 33 2.18 -14.74 -12.30
N TYR A 34 1.12 -14.15 -11.76
CA TYR A 34 -0.02 -13.71 -12.55
C TYR A 34 0.27 -12.46 -13.40
N GLY A 35 1.35 -11.74 -13.09
CA GLY A 35 1.75 -10.56 -13.86
C GLY A 35 0.62 -9.54 -13.94
N ASP A 36 0.32 -9.06 -15.15
CA ASP A 36 -0.70 -8.04 -15.39
C ASP A 36 -2.14 -8.50 -15.08
N ALA A 37 -2.38 -9.80 -14.94
CA ALA A 37 -3.66 -10.32 -14.50
C ALA A 37 -3.92 -10.09 -12.99
N ALA A 38 -2.91 -9.71 -12.21
CA ALA A 38 -3.05 -9.35 -10.80
C ALA A 38 -2.70 -7.87 -10.60
N ARG A 39 -3.70 -7.05 -10.36
CA ARG A 39 -3.59 -5.62 -10.04
C ARG A 39 -3.61 -5.45 -8.53
N CYS A 40 -2.42 -5.26 -7.93
CA CYS A 40 -2.28 -5.21 -6.49
C CYS A 40 -2.12 -3.77 -6.00
N LEU A 41 -2.78 -3.45 -4.88
CA LEU A 41 -2.51 -2.27 -4.07
C LEU A 41 -1.60 -2.64 -2.90
N LEU A 42 -0.93 -1.64 -2.36
CA LEU A 42 -0.21 -1.74 -1.09
C LEU A 42 -1.16 -1.37 0.06
N GLY A 43 -1.22 -2.26 1.06
CA GLY A 43 -1.81 -1.96 2.35
C GLY A 43 -0.74 -1.62 3.39
N ASN A 44 -1.17 -1.29 4.60
CA ASN A 44 -0.25 -0.97 5.68
C ASN A 44 0.61 -2.17 6.11
N HIS A 45 0.13 -3.41 5.97
CA HIS A 45 0.93 -4.62 6.23
C HIS A 45 2.03 -4.85 5.18
N ASP A 46 1.77 -4.52 3.93
CA ASP A 46 2.76 -4.61 2.85
C ASP A 46 3.90 -3.61 3.06
N LEU A 47 3.57 -2.35 3.39
CA LEU A 47 4.55 -1.32 3.74
C LEU A 47 5.35 -1.70 5.00
N ASN A 48 4.69 -2.33 5.99
CA ASN A 48 5.37 -2.82 7.19
C ASN A 48 6.38 -3.94 6.86
N LEU A 49 6.05 -4.87 5.95
CA LEU A 49 7.01 -5.88 5.48
C LEU A 49 8.24 -5.22 4.84
N LEU A 50 8.05 -4.21 4.00
CA LEU A 50 9.16 -3.47 3.37
C LEU A 50 10.03 -2.78 4.45
N ALA A 51 9.41 -2.16 5.46
CA ALA A 51 10.13 -1.50 6.56
C ALA A 51 10.91 -2.51 7.43
N ILE A 52 10.34 -3.67 7.73
CA ILE A 52 11.04 -4.74 8.45
C ILE A 52 12.24 -5.25 7.62
N ALA A 53 12.03 -5.45 6.32
CA ALA A 53 13.08 -5.95 5.43
C ALA A 53 14.28 -4.99 5.30
N GLN A 54 14.04 -3.67 5.47
CA GLN A 54 15.07 -2.63 5.52
C GLN A 54 15.66 -2.40 6.92
N GLY A 55 15.22 -3.16 7.93
CA GLY A 55 15.70 -2.98 9.31
C GLY A 55 15.15 -1.74 10.02
N VAL A 56 14.18 -1.05 9.42
CA VAL A 56 13.51 0.13 10.01
C VAL A 56 12.61 -0.25 11.18
N ARG A 57 12.01 -1.44 11.12
CA ARG A 57 11.16 -1.99 12.18
C ARG A 57 11.55 -3.42 12.53
N GLN A 58 11.23 -3.81 13.76
CA GLN A 58 11.32 -5.21 14.17
C GLN A 58 9.98 -5.92 13.92
N PRO A 59 10.01 -7.20 13.52
CA PRO A 59 8.79 -8.00 13.43
C PRO A 59 8.08 -8.07 14.77
N HIS A 60 6.76 -7.98 14.76
CA HIS A 60 5.94 -8.21 15.94
C HIS A 60 5.73 -9.74 16.13
N ARG A 61 5.56 -10.20 17.38
CA ARG A 61 5.37 -11.63 17.71
C ARG A 61 4.23 -12.32 16.98
N HIS A 62 3.24 -11.57 16.50
CA HIS A 62 2.08 -12.09 15.76
C HIS A 62 2.21 -11.93 14.24
N ASP A 63 3.34 -11.45 13.75
CA ASP A 63 3.56 -11.32 12.31
C ASP A 63 3.85 -12.70 11.69
N THR A 64 3.26 -12.95 10.51
CA THR A 64 3.45 -14.18 9.73
C THR A 64 4.38 -13.93 8.53
N LEU A 65 5.44 -13.12 8.75
CA LEU A 65 6.32 -12.62 7.69
C LEU A 65 7.64 -13.41 7.55
N ALA A 66 7.95 -14.30 8.50
CA ALA A 66 9.23 -15.03 8.54
C ALA A 66 9.50 -15.79 7.24
N GLY A 67 8.48 -16.43 6.66
CA GLY A 67 8.62 -17.16 5.40
C GLY A 67 9.08 -16.28 4.23
N VAL A 68 8.59 -15.03 4.16
CA VAL A 68 9.03 -14.06 3.13
C VAL A 68 10.44 -13.56 3.40
N LEU A 69 10.73 -13.20 4.66
CA LEU A 69 12.02 -12.65 5.07
C LEU A 69 13.18 -13.62 4.91
N GLN A 70 12.91 -14.93 4.99
CA GLN A 70 13.89 -16.01 4.86
C GLN A 70 13.89 -16.66 3.47
N ALA A 71 13.01 -16.25 2.57
CA ALA A 71 12.89 -16.84 1.24
C ALA A 71 14.15 -16.60 0.39
N PRO A 72 14.62 -17.59 -0.40
CA PRO A 72 15.77 -17.43 -1.29
C PRO A 72 15.54 -16.36 -2.38
N ASP A 73 14.29 -16.13 -2.76
CA ASP A 73 13.85 -15.13 -3.73
C ASP A 73 13.34 -13.82 -3.07
N ARG A 74 13.67 -13.61 -1.76
CA ARG A 74 13.26 -12.44 -0.97
C ARG A 74 13.48 -11.12 -1.72
N THR A 75 14.67 -10.89 -2.23
CA THR A 75 15.03 -9.63 -2.90
C THR A 75 14.10 -9.33 -4.07
N ALA A 76 13.84 -10.33 -4.91
CA ALA A 76 12.95 -10.19 -6.06
C ALA A 76 11.47 -10.01 -5.67
N LEU A 77 11.04 -10.60 -4.54
CA LEU A 77 9.69 -10.43 -4.02
C LEU A 77 9.49 -9.03 -3.42
N LEU A 78 10.45 -8.53 -2.65
CA LEU A 78 10.40 -7.19 -2.07
C LEU A 78 10.50 -6.11 -3.15
N ASP A 79 11.34 -6.31 -4.16
CA ASP A 79 11.43 -5.42 -5.31
C ASP A 79 10.10 -5.38 -6.08
N TRP A 80 9.50 -6.53 -6.38
CA TRP A 80 8.17 -6.58 -6.98
C TRP A 80 7.12 -5.87 -6.11
N LEU A 81 7.13 -6.08 -4.79
CA LEU A 81 6.14 -5.51 -3.86
C LEU A 81 6.21 -3.97 -3.83
N ARG A 82 7.42 -3.39 -3.71
CA ARG A 82 7.58 -1.92 -3.66
C ARG A 82 7.21 -1.21 -4.97
N HIS A 83 7.01 -1.96 -6.06
CA HIS A 83 6.52 -1.45 -7.34
C HIS A 83 4.99 -1.56 -7.48
N GLN A 84 4.27 -2.07 -6.48
CA GLN A 84 2.82 -2.09 -6.50
C GLN A 84 2.23 -0.71 -6.22
N ARG A 85 0.95 -0.51 -6.56
CA ARG A 85 0.26 0.77 -6.49
C ARG A 85 -0.31 1.04 -5.09
N LEU A 86 -0.52 2.32 -4.77
CA LEU A 86 -1.29 2.76 -3.59
C LEU A 86 -2.73 3.13 -3.94
N ALA A 87 -2.97 3.48 -5.19
CA ALA A 87 -4.30 3.74 -5.72
C ALA A 87 -4.40 3.28 -7.17
N LEU A 88 -5.56 2.77 -7.56
CA LEU A 88 -5.88 2.40 -8.95
C LEU A 88 -7.17 3.10 -9.38
N ARG A 89 -7.19 3.53 -10.65
CA ARG A 89 -8.38 4.05 -11.32
C ARG A 89 -8.63 3.22 -12.56
N GLU A 90 -9.80 2.62 -12.62
CA GLU A 90 -10.22 1.77 -13.75
C GLU A 90 -11.58 2.21 -14.26
N THR A 91 -11.86 1.95 -15.53
CA THR A 91 -13.19 2.13 -16.10
C THR A 91 -13.76 0.74 -16.42
N VAL A 92 -14.86 0.41 -15.77
CA VAL A 92 -15.54 -0.88 -15.94
C VAL A 92 -17.01 -0.60 -16.26
N ALA A 93 -17.50 -1.06 -17.42
CA ALA A 93 -18.88 -0.86 -17.87
C ALA A 93 -19.34 0.61 -17.73
N ASP A 94 -18.57 1.54 -18.29
CA ASP A 94 -18.79 3.01 -18.28
C ASP A 94 -18.78 3.67 -16.90
N ARG A 95 -18.37 2.95 -15.87
CA ARG A 95 -18.17 3.48 -14.52
C ARG A 95 -16.68 3.64 -14.20
N VAL A 96 -16.33 4.81 -13.67
CA VAL A 96 -14.98 5.06 -13.15
C VAL A 96 -14.93 4.57 -11.70
N LEU A 97 -14.04 3.62 -11.45
CA LEU A 97 -13.77 3.06 -10.13
C LEU A 97 -12.43 3.60 -9.63
N LEU A 98 -12.43 4.17 -8.43
CA LEU A 98 -11.22 4.47 -7.68
C LEU A 98 -11.08 3.41 -6.59
N MET A 99 -9.94 2.73 -6.57
CA MET A 99 -9.63 1.68 -5.59
C MET A 99 -8.44 2.13 -4.74
N VAL A 100 -8.60 2.06 -3.42
CA VAL A 100 -7.58 2.31 -2.41
C VAL A 100 -7.69 1.27 -1.31
N HIS A 101 -6.64 1.08 -0.50
CA HIS A 101 -6.68 0.10 0.59
C HIS A 101 -7.56 0.57 1.77
N ALA A 102 -7.45 1.85 2.16
CA ALA A 102 -8.16 2.38 3.33
C ALA A 102 -9.18 3.45 2.95
N GLY A 103 -8.76 4.69 2.76
CA GLY A 103 -9.68 5.79 2.52
C GLY A 103 -9.08 6.89 1.66
N VAL A 104 -9.93 7.84 1.31
CA VAL A 104 -9.58 9.05 0.57
C VAL A 104 -10.08 10.24 1.37
N LEU A 105 -9.24 11.25 1.55
CA LEU A 105 -9.66 12.47 2.22
C LEU A 105 -10.72 13.19 1.37
N PRO A 106 -11.75 13.77 2.00
CA PRO A 106 -12.92 14.32 1.30
C PRO A 106 -12.60 15.41 0.26
N GLY A 107 -11.51 16.15 0.43
CA GLY A 107 -11.05 17.15 -0.53
C GLY A 107 -10.29 16.59 -1.74
N TRP A 108 -10.08 15.26 -1.82
CA TRP A 108 -9.34 14.66 -2.92
C TRP A 108 -10.26 14.07 -3.98
N SER A 109 -10.22 14.61 -5.17
CA SER A 109 -10.84 13.98 -6.35
C SER A 109 -10.11 12.68 -6.71
N ALA A 110 -10.74 11.81 -7.51
CA ALA A 110 -10.09 10.59 -8.00
C ALA A 110 -8.76 10.87 -8.72
N SER A 111 -8.73 11.88 -9.59
CA SER A 111 -7.50 12.25 -10.31
C SER A 111 -6.41 12.76 -9.36
N ARG A 112 -6.79 13.55 -8.35
CA ARG A 112 -5.87 14.02 -7.31
C ARG A 112 -5.31 12.85 -6.49
N THR A 113 -6.17 11.92 -6.09
CA THR A 113 -5.76 10.73 -5.33
C THR A 113 -4.71 9.92 -6.09
N ILE A 114 -4.91 9.69 -7.39
CA ILE A 114 -3.93 8.99 -8.23
C ILE A 114 -2.61 9.78 -8.33
N ALA A 115 -2.67 11.10 -8.50
CA ALA A 115 -1.46 11.92 -8.55
C ALA A 115 -0.68 11.87 -7.22
N LEU A 116 -1.36 12.00 -6.08
CA LEU A 116 -0.75 11.92 -4.76
C LEU A 116 -0.19 10.51 -4.46
N ALA A 117 -0.92 9.45 -4.82
CA ALA A 117 -0.41 8.09 -4.73
C ALA A 117 0.90 7.92 -5.52
N GLY A 118 0.95 8.49 -6.74
CA GLY A 118 2.15 8.49 -7.59
C GLY A 118 3.38 9.15 -6.96
N GLU A 119 3.22 10.16 -6.10
CA GLU A 119 4.34 10.77 -5.36
C GLU A 119 5.02 9.74 -4.43
N VAL A 120 4.23 8.99 -3.68
CA VAL A 120 4.75 7.93 -2.77
C VAL A 120 5.28 6.75 -3.56
N GLU A 121 4.58 6.31 -4.61
CA GLU A 121 5.00 5.22 -5.49
C GLU A 121 6.37 5.51 -6.13
N ALA A 122 6.60 6.75 -6.57
CA ALA A 122 7.87 7.17 -7.15
C ALA A 122 9.03 7.04 -6.14
N VAL A 123 8.82 7.44 -4.88
CA VAL A 123 9.83 7.31 -3.84
C VAL A 123 10.07 5.84 -3.47
N LEU A 124 9.02 5.03 -3.35
CA LEU A 124 9.15 3.58 -3.12
C LEU A 124 9.93 2.87 -4.23
N GLN A 125 9.83 3.35 -5.47
CA GLN A 125 10.53 2.79 -6.63
C GLN A 125 11.95 3.35 -6.80
N SER A 126 12.29 4.45 -6.14
CA SER A 126 13.61 5.07 -6.19
C SER A 126 14.63 4.37 -5.28
N ASN A 127 15.87 4.86 -5.27
CA ASN A 127 16.90 4.40 -4.34
C ASN A 127 16.70 4.96 -2.92
N GLU A 128 15.83 5.95 -2.73
CA GLU A 128 15.55 6.63 -1.46
C GLU A 128 14.45 5.93 -0.62
N TRP A 129 13.89 4.81 -1.11
CA TRP A 129 12.79 4.12 -0.46
C TRP A 129 13.07 3.70 0.99
N GLY A 130 14.33 3.36 1.31
CA GLY A 130 14.73 3.02 2.67
C GLY A 130 14.62 4.20 3.63
N GLU A 131 15.04 5.40 3.21
CA GLU A 131 14.91 6.64 3.98
C GLU A 131 13.44 7.02 4.16
N PHE A 132 12.67 6.94 3.09
CA PHE A 132 11.22 7.16 3.15
C PHE A 132 10.53 6.27 4.18
N LEU A 133 10.85 4.96 4.21
CA LEU A 133 10.27 4.02 5.17
C LEU A 133 10.61 4.38 6.63
N GLN A 134 11.76 4.98 6.90
CA GLN A 134 12.11 5.49 8.23
C GLN A 134 11.23 6.67 8.64
N GLN A 135 10.82 7.51 7.69
CA GLN A 135 10.10 8.76 7.92
C GLN A 135 8.58 8.62 7.77
N MET A 136 8.07 7.54 7.19
CA MET A 136 6.65 7.40 6.89
C MET A 136 5.76 7.17 8.12
N TYR A 137 6.34 6.69 9.23
CA TYR A 137 5.57 6.39 10.45
C TYR A 137 5.24 7.65 11.25
N GLY A 138 4.12 7.59 11.94
CA GLY A 138 3.58 8.66 12.79
C GLY A 138 2.18 9.05 12.34
N ASP A 139 1.44 9.69 13.25
CA ASP A 139 0.06 10.10 13.04
C ASP A 139 -0.05 11.59 12.65
N GLU A 140 1.05 12.34 12.80
CA GLU A 140 1.09 13.75 12.47
C GLU A 140 1.94 14.03 11.20
N PRO A 141 1.51 15.01 10.38
CA PRO A 141 0.26 15.76 10.46
C PRO A 141 -0.96 14.87 10.19
N ALA A 142 -2.06 15.09 10.94
CA ALA A 142 -3.30 14.36 10.76
C ALA A 142 -4.21 14.97 9.67
N ALA A 143 -3.98 16.23 9.30
CA ALA A 143 -4.75 16.96 8.30
C ALA A 143 -3.93 17.21 7.03
N TRP A 144 -4.63 17.23 5.89
CA TRP A 144 -4.04 17.64 4.62
C TRP A 144 -3.94 19.16 4.50
N SER A 145 -2.81 19.61 3.98
CA SER A 145 -2.64 20.97 3.44
C SER A 145 -1.82 20.90 2.15
N ASP A 146 -2.15 21.73 1.17
CA ASP A 146 -1.39 21.83 -0.08
C ASP A 146 0.03 22.37 0.13
N SER A 147 0.27 23.03 1.27
CA SER A 147 1.59 23.51 1.67
C SER A 147 2.50 22.43 2.25
N LEU A 148 1.99 21.22 2.51
CA LEU A 148 2.81 20.11 2.99
C LEU A 148 3.86 19.73 1.94
N ALA A 149 5.09 19.49 2.42
CA ALA A 149 6.22 19.09 1.61
C ALA A 149 7.03 17.97 2.27
N GLY A 150 7.90 17.32 1.50
CA GLY A 150 8.82 16.30 2.00
C GLY A 150 8.12 15.14 2.71
N ALA A 151 8.76 14.63 3.77
CA ALA A 151 8.27 13.46 4.51
C ALA A 151 6.87 13.65 5.12
N ALA A 152 6.54 14.85 5.60
CA ALA A 152 5.23 15.15 6.17
C ALA A 152 4.11 14.98 5.13
N ARG A 153 4.33 15.46 3.89
CA ARG A 153 3.40 15.29 2.78
C ARG A 153 3.19 13.81 2.43
N LEU A 154 4.27 13.08 2.24
CA LEU A 154 4.21 11.64 1.90
C LEU A 154 3.54 10.82 3.00
N ARG A 155 3.80 11.16 4.28
CA ARG A 155 3.17 10.49 5.43
C ARG A 155 1.66 10.68 5.45
N VAL A 156 1.16 11.88 5.20
CA VAL A 156 -0.29 12.12 5.13
C VAL A 156 -0.91 11.30 4.00
N ILE A 157 -0.27 11.24 2.83
CA ILE A 157 -0.74 10.44 1.69
C ILE A 157 -0.82 8.96 2.06
N VAL A 158 0.27 8.41 2.62
CA VAL A 158 0.30 7.00 3.07
C VAL A 158 -0.78 6.73 4.10
N ASN A 159 -0.89 7.58 5.13
CA ASN A 159 -1.87 7.41 6.20
C ASN A 159 -3.31 7.44 5.67
N ALA A 160 -3.63 8.34 4.76
CA ALA A 160 -4.95 8.40 4.13
C ALA A 160 -5.22 7.10 3.34
N LEU A 161 -4.35 6.72 2.43
CA LEU A 161 -4.58 5.61 1.51
C LEU A 161 -4.49 4.23 2.17
N THR A 162 -3.74 4.10 3.30
CA THR A 162 -3.51 2.78 3.93
C THR A 162 -4.04 2.63 5.34
N ARG A 163 -4.36 3.72 6.05
CA ARG A 163 -4.75 3.66 7.47
C ARG A 163 -6.05 4.37 7.83
N LEU A 164 -6.52 5.31 7.01
CA LEU A 164 -7.72 6.10 7.28
C LEU A 164 -8.95 5.19 7.44
N ARG A 165 -9.63 5.30 8.59
CA ARG A 165 -10.93 4.66 8.88
C ARG A 165 -11.96 5.71 9.29
N PHE A 166 -11.52 6.70 10.06
CA PHE A 166 -12.36 7.79 10.57
C PHE A 166 -11.65 9.13 10.34
N CYS A 167 -12.44 10.18 10.17
CA CYS A 167 -11.97 11.55 10.17
C CYS A 167 -12.92 12.43 10.98
N THR A 168 -12.39 13.52 11.53
CA THR A 168 -13.19 14.54 12.22
C THR A 168 -14.03 15.36 11.24
N ARG A 169 -14.87 16.24 11.75
CA ARG A 169 -15.64 17.19 10.91
C ARG A 169 -14.74 18.17 10.16
N GLU A 170 -13.57 18.45 10.71
CA GLU A 170 -12.53 19.32 10.15
C GLU A 170 -11.57 18.56 9.21
N TRP A 171 -11.91 17.33 8.85
CA TRP A 171 -11.18 16.48 7.91
C TRP A 171 -9.78 16.02 8.38
N SER A 172 -9.53 16.05 9.69
CA SER A 172 -8.37 15.41 10.28
C SER A 172 -8.57 13.90 10.39
N MET A 173 -7.58 13.13 10.02
CA MET A 173 -7.57 11.67 10.19
C MET A 173 -7.54 11.32 11.67
N GLU A 174 -8.33 10.34 12.08
CA GLU A 174 -8.40 9.85 13.44
C GLU A 174 -7.93 8.39 13.48
N PHE A 175 -6.93 8.10 14.32
CA PHE A 175 -6.26 6.80 14.38
C PHE A 175 -6.42 6.06 15.72
N ALA A 176 -7.01 6.70 16.75
CA ALA A 176 -7.19 6.11 18.08
C ALA A 176 -8.38 5.13 18.12
N THR A 177 -9.42 5.40 17.31
CA THR A 177 -10.60 4.53 17.21
C THR A 177 -10.28 3.28 16.37
N LYS A 178 -10.63 2.10 16.89
CA LYS A 178 -10.41 0.79 16.27
C LYS A 178 -11.71 0.19 15.78
#